data_f4f22a12ba502f0d40f2e27e7d6f198b
#
_entry.id   f4f22a12ba502f0d40f2e27e7d6f198b
#
_cell.length_a   1.000
_cell.length_b   1.000
_cell.length_c   1.000
_cell.angle_alpha   90.00
_cell.angle_beta   90.00
_cell.angle_gamma   90.00
#
_symmetry.space_group_name_H-M   'P 1'
#
loop_
_entity.id
_entity.type
_entity.pdbx_description
1 polymer ?
#
loop_
_entity_poly.entity_id
_entity_poly.type
_entity_poly.pdbx_seq_one_letter_code
_entity_poly.pdbx_strand_id
1 'polypeptide(L)'
;SSYDDFMNDIDLILKKAENKFSNKPVFLYGHSMGGGEVLNHLLRKKANYIGVISTSPWIITQAAPPKFVIPLVRFLSKFLPKTCIKTKFDTSMLSHDNEVVRRYDEDDLIHHKVSFRLFERAYDAGYHVLNSSKKIDKPLLLLHGGEDKITNCVASKHFAMKNKENCTFKSWEEGYHELHNENFKEEVFNFISNW
;
A
#
# COMPACT_ATOMS: atom_id res chain seq x y z
N SER A 1 16.07 -7.81 7.46
CA SER A 1 15.39 -8.04 6.17
C SER A 1 15.56 -6.83 5.27
N SER A 2 15.71 -7.04 3.99
CA SER A 2 15.69 -5.99 2.98
C SER A 2 14.25 -5.81 2.47
N TYR A 3 13.96 -4.72 1.74
CA TYR A 3 12.66 -4.61 1.06
C TYR A 3 12.47 -5.71 0.00
N ASP A 4 13.58 -6.25 -0.51
CA ASP A 4 13.56 -7.38 -1.44
C ASP A 4 13.02 -8.68 -0.80
N ASP A 5 13.07 -8.80 0.54
CA ASP A 5 12.47 -9.94 1.24
C ASP A 5 10.95 -9.94 1.05
N PHE A 6 10.29 -8.77 1.12
CA PHE A 6 8.84 -8.64 0.82
C PHE A 6 8.53 -9.01 -0.63
N MET A 7 9.39 -8.61 -1.58
CA MET A 7 9.22 -8.99 -2.98
C MET A 7 9.34 -10.50 -3.18
N ASN A 8 10.28 -11.15 -2.48
CA ASN A 8 10.44 -12.60 -2.51
C ASN A 8 9.30 -13.34 -1.80
N ASP A 9 8.75 -12.77 -0.73
CA ASP A 9 7.58 -13.32 -0.05
C ASP A 9 6.34 -13.28 -0.97
N ILE A 10 6.15 -12.19 -1.72
CA ILE A 10 5.10 -12.11 -2.74
C ILE A 10 5.31 -13.18 -3.82
N ASP A 11 6.54 -13.33 -4.35
CA ASP A 11 6.87 -14.38 -5.32
C ASP A 11 6.54 -15.78 -4.78
N LEU A 12 6.82 -16.04 -3.49
CA LEU A 12 6.53 -17.31 -2.83
C LEU A 12 5.01 -17.56 -2.70
N ILE A 13 4.24 -16.52 -2.34
CA ILE A 13 2.78 -16.60 -2.24
C ILE A 13 2.18 -16.87 -3.62
N LEU A 14 2.64 -16.17 -4.66
CA LEU A 14 2.19 -16.37 -6.04
C LEU A 14 2.46 -17.81 -6.51
N LYS A 15 3.66 -18.34 -6.24
CA LYS A 15 4.00 -19.73 -6.56
C LYS A 15 3.11 -20.75 -5.82
N LYS A 16 2.77 -20.49 -4.56
CA LYS A 16 1.83 -21.33 -3.80
C LYS A 16 0.41 -21.26 -4.38
N ALA A 17 -0.04 -20.07 -4.79
CA ALA A 17 -1.34 -19.88 -5.42
C ALA A 17 -1.42 -20.63 -6.76
N GLU A 18 -0.38 -20.52 -7.61
CA GLU A 18 -0.29 -21.22 -8.89
C GLU A 18 -0.34 -22.76 -8.70
N ASN A 19 0.40 -23.28 -7.73
CA ASN A 19 0.40 -24.71 -7.44
C ASN A 19 -0.95 -25.22 -6.91
N LYS A 20 -1.65 -24.39 -6.12
CA LYS A 20 -2.93 -24.77 -5.49
C LYS A 20 -4.12 -24.58 -6.42
N PHE A 21 -4.07 -23.57 -7.27
CA PHE A 21 -5.16 -23.13 -8.13
C PHE A 21 -4.71 -23.09 -9.60
N SER A 22 -4.11 -24.19 -10.07
CA SER A 22 -3.66 -24.31 -11.46
C SER A 22 -4.79 -23.96 -12.42
N ASN A 23 -4.48 -23.17 -13.45
CA ASN A 23 -5.42 -22.70 -14.47
C ASN A 23 -6.48 -21.67 -13.97
N LYS A 24 -6.33 -21.09 -12.80
CA LYS A 24 -7.16 -19.96 -12.38
C LYS A 24 -6.41 -18.63 -12.59
N PRO A 25 -7.11 -17.57 -13.02
CA PRO A 25 -6.52 -16.24 -13.08
C PRO A 25 -6.19 -15.77 -11.65
N VAL A 26 -5.02 -15.17 -11.48
CA VAL A 26 -4.54 -14.65 -10.19
C VAL A 26 -4.43 -13.15 -10.29
N PHE A 27 -5.03 -12.44 -9.34
CA PHE A 27 -4.81 -11.02 -9.09
C PHE A 27 -3.97 -10.84 -7.82
N LEU A 28 -3.11 -9.84 -7.82
CA LEU A 28 -2.35 -9.44 -6.64
C LEU A 28 -3.01 -8.22 -6.02
N TYR A 29 -3.52 -8.36 -4.79
CA TYR A 29 -4.18 -7.28 -4.05
C TYR A 29 -3.32 -6.79 -2.90
N GLY A 30 -3.24 -5.48 -2.71
CA GLY A 30 -2.58 -4.88 -1.56
C GLY A 30 -3.24 -3.58 -1.11
N HIS A 31 -3.26 -3.36 0.22
CA HIS A 31 -3.78 -2.15 0.85
C HIS A 31 -2.69 -1.45 1.65
N SER A 32 -2.69 -0.13 1.68
CA SER A 32 -1.78 0.70 2.49
C SER A 32 -0.31 0.37 2.23
N MET A 33 0.46 -0.09 3.21
CA MET A 33 1.83 -0.58 3.03
C MET A 33 1.87 -1.72 2.01
N GLY A 34 0.96 -2.70 2.12
CA GLY A 34 0.81 -3.77 1.13
C GLY A 34 0.45 -3.25 -0.26
N GLY A 35 -0.31 -2.16 -0.36
CA GLY A 35 -0.56 -1.44 -1.61
C GLY A 35 0.74 -0.92 -2.24
N GLY A 36 1.63 -0.33 -1.44
CA GLY A 36 2.97 0.08 -1.86
C GLY A 36 3.85 -1.11 -2.29
N GLU A 37 3.73 -2.23 -1.59
CA GLU A 37 4.49 -3.47 -1.89
C GLU A 37 4.07 -4.06 -3.24
N VAL A 38 2.77 -4.17 -3.53
CA VAL A 38 2.31 -4.71 -4.82
C VAL A 38 2.65 -3.80 -6.00
N LEU A 39 2.67 -2.46 -5.79
CA LEU A 39 3.16 -1.51 -6.80
C LEU A 39 4.65 -1.68 -7.06
N ASN A 40 5.46 -1.85 -6.01
CA ASN A 40 6.89 -2.14 -6.15
C ASN A 40 7.14 -3.47 -6.84
N HIS A 41 6.36 -4.50 -6.50
CA HIS A 41 6.45 -5.80 -7.16
C HIS A 41 6.15 -5.68 -8.66
N LEU A 42 5.08 -4.98 -9.03
CA LEU A 42 4.70 -4.72 -10.42
C LEU A 42 5.81 -4.00 -11.21
N LEU A 43 6.54 -3.07 -10.56
CA LEU A 43 7.64 -2.35 -11.18
C LEU A 43 8.94 -3.14 -11.27
N ARG A 44 9.22 -4.04 -10.31
CA ARG A 44 10.53 -4.69 -10.15
C ARG A 44 10.57 -6.12 -10.65
N LYS A 45 9.46 -6.84 -10.57
CA LYS A 45 9.40 -8.28 -10.83
C LYS A 45 8.57 -8.58 -12.08
N LYS A 46 8.84 -9.74 -12.67
CA LYS A 46 7.97 -10.36 -13.66
C LYS A 46 7.36 -11.59 -13.01
N ALA A 47 6.04 -11.63 -12.88
CA ALA A 47 5.35 -12.73 -12.23
C ALA A 47 4.03 -13.07 -12.94
N ASN A 48 3.52 -14.25 -12.65
CA ASN A 48 2.36 -14.81 -13.32
C ASN A 48 1.06 -14.43 -12.61
N TYR A 49 0.70 -13.13 -12.64
CA TYR A 49 -0.63 -12.64 -12.30
C TYR A 49 -1.19 -11.83 -13.48
N ILE A 50 -2.49 -11.74 -13.60
CA ILE A 50 -3.15 -11.08 -14.74
C ILE A 50 -3.43 -9.60 -14.47
N GLY A 51 -3.48 -9.17 -13.22
CA GLY A 51 -3.68 -7.78 -12.81
C GLY A 51 -3.30 -7.53 -11.37
N VAL A 52 -3.18 -6.26 -11.02
CA VAL A 52 -2.87 -5.78 -9.68
C VAL A 52 -3.97 -4.84 -9.21
N ILE A 53 -4.38 -4.97 -7.95
CA ILE A 53 -5.29 -4.06 -7.28
C ILE A 53 -4.55 -3.46 -6.10
N SER A 54 -4.49 -2.14 -6.05
CA SER A 54 -3.83 -1.42 -4.95
C SER A 54 -4.78 -0.37 -4.39
N THR A 55 -5.04 -0.44 -3.09
CA THR A 55 -5.94 0.49 -2.40
C THR A 55 -5.17 1.33 -1.39
N SER A 56 -5.35 2.65 -1.44
CA SER A 56 -4.72 3.64 -0.55
C SER A 56 -3.22 3.37 -0.31
N PRO A 57 -2.41 3.14 -1.38
CA PRO A 57 -1.04 2.65 -1.22
C PRO A 57 -0.15 3.65 -0.50
N TRP A 58 0.74 3.13 0.34
CA TRP A 58 1.83 3.94 0.86
C TRP A 58 2.89 4.19 -0.22
N ILE A 59 2.61 5.15 -1.10
CA ILE A 59 3.60 5.77 -1.99
C ILE A 59 4.33 6.86 -1.21
N ILE A 60 3.60 7.82 -0.65
CA ILE A 60 4.09 8.75 0.37
C ILE A 60 2.99 8.96 1.42
N THR A 61 3.38 9.36 2.62
CA THR A 61 2.43 9.75 3.67
C THR A 61 1.81 11.10 3.36
N GLN A 62 0.57 11.33 3.83
CA GLN A 62 -0.12 12.61 3.65
C GLN A 62 0.65 13.75 4.34
N ALA A 63 1.10 13.54 5.56
CA ALA A 63 2.00 14.45 6.24
C ALA A 63 3.46 14.07 5.95
N ALA A 64 4.21 14.96 5.32
CA ALA A 64 5.63 14.75 5.11
C ALA A 64 6.38 14.75 6.45
N PRO A 65 7.27 13.78 6.71
CA PRO A 65 8.09 13.81 7.91
C PRO A 65 9.02 15.03 7.89
N PRO A 66 9.32 15.63 9.05
CA PRO A 66 10.30 16.71 9.14
C PRO A 66 11.63 16.33 8.47
N LYS A 67 12.30 17.29 7.82
CA LYS A 67 13.49 17.04 6.98
C LYS A 67 14.62 16.29 7.70
N PHE A 68 14.74 16.44 9.03
CA PHE A 68 15.77 15.77 9.82
C PHE A 68 15.41 14.33 10.19
N VAL A 69 14.14 13.93 10.10
CA VAL A 69 13.68 12.60 10.54
C VAL A 69 14.27 11.50 9.65
N ILE A 70 14.25 11.67 8.35
CA ILE A 70 14.73 10.63 7.43
C ILE A 70 16.24 10.37 7.58
N PRO A 71 17.13 11.38 7.61
CA PRO A 71 18.54 11.16 7.91
C PRO A 71 18.78 10.46 9.26
N LEU A 72 18.03 10.87 10.30
CA LEU A 72 18.12 10.25 11.62
C LEU A 72 17.68 8.78 11.59
N VAL A 73 16.54 8.49 10.96
CA VAL A 73 16.05 7.11 10.81
C VAL A 73 17.05 6.25 10.05
N ARG A 74 17.63 6.75 8.96
CA ARG A 74 18.67 6.04 8.21
C ARG A 74 19.90 5.73 9.06
N PHE A 75 20.34 6.67 9.88
CA PHE A 75 21.43 6.45 10.80
C PHE A 75 21.07 5.37 11.83
N LEU A 76 19.91 5.50 12.49
CA LEU A 76 19.44 4.53 13.50
C LEU A 76 19.18 3.15 12.90
N SER A 77 18.62 3.08 11.69
CA SER A 77 18.38 1.81 10.97
C SER A 77 19.67 1.03 10.73
N LYS A 78 20.80 1.73 10.54
CA LYS A 78 22.10 1.09 10.33
C LYS A 78 22.61 0.38 11.59
N PHE A 79 22.43 0.98 12.77
CA PHE A 79 22.97 0.47 14.04
C PHE A 79 21.92 -0.25 14.88
N LEU A 80 20.66 0.15 14.79
CA LEU A 80 19.55 -0.35 15.60
C LEU A 80 18.36 -0.81 14.71
N PRO A 81 18.59 -1.71 13.75
CA PRO A 81 17.59 -2.03 12.72
C PRO A 81 16.28 -2.62 13.26
N LYS A 82 16.35 -3.34 14.38
CA LYS A 82 15.20 -4.02 14.99
C LYS A 82 14.50 -3.19 16.06
N THR A 83 15.08 -2.05 16.45
CA THR A 83 14.47 -1.18 17.45
C THR A 83 13.20 -0.56 16.88
N CYS A 84 12.10 -0.76 17.61
CA CYS A 84 10.79 -0.26 17.23
C CYS A 84 10.46 1.03 17.97
N ILE A 85 9.83 1.95 17.24
CA ILE A 85 9.19 3.13 17.79
C ILE A 85 7.68 2.98 17.75
N LYS A 86 6.98 3.59 18.67
CA LYS A 86 5.52 3.66 18.63
C LYS A 86 5.10 4.66 17.55
N THR A 87 4.26 4.20 16.65
CA THR A 87 3.56 5.07 15.71
C THR A 87 2.21 5.42 16.32
N LYS A 88 1.99 6.70 16.58
CA LYS A 88 0.66 7.18 16.98
C LYS A 88 0.07 7.87 15.76
N PHE A 89 -0.96 7.32 15.19
CA PHE A 89 -1.85 8.02 14.29
C PHE A 89 -3.26 7.98 14.88
N ASP A 90 -4.07 8.92 14.48
CA ASP A 90 -5.46 8.99 14.90
C ASP A 90 -6.26 7.94 14.11
N THR A 91 -6.74 6.92 14.78
CA THR A 91 -7.47 5.79 14.18
C THR A 91 -8.79 6.20 13.54
N SER A 92 -9.35 7.36 13.96
CA SER A 92 -10.53 7.96 13.30
C SER A 92 -10.27 8.34 11.82
N MET A 93 -9.00 8.36 11.38
CA MET A 93 -8.63 8.58 9.97
C MET A 93 -8.77 7.34 9.09
N LEU A 94 -9.09 6.18 9.66
CA LEU A 94 -9.22 4.92 8.91
C LEU A 94 -10.51 4.87 8.11
N SER A 95 -11.63 5.19 8.74
CA SER A 95 -12.97 5.10 8.17
C SER A 95 -13.94 6.03 8.89
N HIS A 96 -15.02 6.41 8.23
CA HIS A 96 -16.16 7.09 8.84
C HIS A 96 -17.03 6.16 9.70
N ASP A 97 -16.88 4.84 9.57
CA ASP A 97 -17.57 3.87 10.39
C ASP A 97 -16.87 3.72 11.76
N ASN A 98 -17.49 4.32 12.79
CA ASN A 98 -16.98 4.26 14.16
C ASN A 98 -16.82 2.83 14.69
N GLU A 99 -17.60 1.87 14.20
CA GLU A 99 -17.50 0.48 14.60
C GLU A 99 -16.21 -0.17 14.04
N VAL A 100 -15.81 0.20 12.82
CA VAL A 100 -14.53 -0.19 12.24
C VAL A 100 -13.37 0.36 13.08
N VAL A 101 -13.42 1.65 13.43
CA VAL A 101 -12.40 2.29 14.27
C VAL A 101 -12.30 1.60 15.63
N ARG A 102 -13.45 1.34 16.28
CA ARG A 102 -13.49 0.64 17.57
C ARG A 102 -12.87 -0.76 17.48
N ARG A 103 -13.23 -1.55 16.46
CA ARG A 103 -12.66 -2.90 16.27
C ARG A 103 -11.16 -2.85 16.02
N TYR A 104 -10.68 -1.86 15.29
CA TYR A 104 -9.25 -1.66 15.07
C TYR A 104 -8.50 -1.40 16.37
N ASP A 105 -9.06 -0.53 17.23
CA ASP A 105 -8.45 -0.17 18.53
C ASP A 105 -8.47 -1.32 19.55
N GLU A 106 -9.46 -2.21 19.45
CA GLU A 106 -9.65 -3.37 20.33
C GLU A 106 -8.96 -4.65 19.82
N ASP A 107 -8.38 -4.64 18.61
CA ASP A 107 -7.74 -5.83 18.03
C ASP A 107 -6.34 -6.06 18.64
N ASP A 108 -6.20 -7.11 19.45
CA ASP A 108 -4.93 -7.51 20.06
C ASP A 108 -3.83 -7.89 19.05
N LEU A 109 -4.18 -8.16 17.80
CA LEU A 109 -3.21 -8.43 16.73
C LEU A 109 -2.60 -7.16 16.16
N ILE A 110 -3.20 -6.00 16.41
CA ILE A 110 -2.73 -4.72 15.93
C ILE A 110 -1.75 -4.12 16.94
N HIS A 111 -0.54 -3.89 16.50
CA HIS A 111 0.47 -3.22 17.29
C HIS A 111 0.91 -1.90 16.65
N HIS A 112 0.92 -0.85 17.44
CA HIS A 112 1.33 0.49 16.97
C HIS A 112 2.87 0.66 17.06
N LYS A 113 3.62 -0.23 16.41
CA LYS A 113 5.10 -0.20 16.44
C LYS A 113 5.64 -0.41 15.03
N VAL A 114 6.66 0.36 14.69
CA VAL A 114 7.43 0.19 13.45
C VAL A 114 8.92 0.20 13.77
N SER A 115 9.70 -0.71 13.18
CA SER A 115 11.15 -0.67 13.33
C SER A 115 11.75 0.43 12.44
N PHE A 116 12.91 0.99 12.84
CA PHE A 116 13.61 1.97 12.02
C PHE A 116 13.87 1.44 10.61
N ARG A 117 14.25 0.17 10.50
CA ARG A 117 14.53 -0.44 9.19
C ARG A 117 13.26 -0.58 8.33
N LEU A 118 12.15 -1.02 8.91
CA LEU A 118 10.90 -1.15 8.16
C LEU A 118 10.43 0.22 7.64
N PHE A 119 10.44 1.24 8.52
CA PHE A 119 10.05 2.59 8.12
C PHE A 119 10.94 3.15 7.00
N GLU A 120 12.28 3.06 7.16
CA GLU A 120 13.23 3.48 6.12
C GLU A 120 12.94 2.81 4.78
N ARG A 121 12.78 1.48 4.80
CA ARG A 121 12.58 0.70 3.57
C ARG A 121 11.24 0.98 2.90
N ALA A 122 10.16 1.09 3.67
CA ALA A 122 8.85 1.46 3.14
C ALA A 122 8.87 2.88 2.55
N TYR A 123 9.53 3.83 3.22
CA TYR A 123 9.72 5.19 2.73
C TYR A 123 10.48 5.21 1.39
N ASP A 124 11.64 4.57 1.32
CA ASP A 124 12.47 4.53 0.11
C ASP A 124 11.73 3.80 -1.04
N ALA A 125 10.99 2.75 -0.73
CA ALA A 125 10.19 2.01 -1.69
C ALA A 125 9.03 2.85 -2.26
N GLY A 126 8.37 3.64 -1.44
CA GLY A 126 7.35 4.57 -1.89
C GLY A 126 7.91 5.64 -2.83
N TYR A 127 9.06 6.21 -2.51
CA TYR A 127 9.76 7.15 -3.40
C TYR A 127 10.26 6.48 -4.69
N HIS A 128 10.60 5.19 -4.66
CA HIS A 128 10.91 4.44 -5.87
C HIS A 128 9.68 4.36 -6.79
N VAL A 129 8.50 4.05 -6.26
CA VAL A 129 7.24 4.06 -7.03
C VAL A 129 6.97 5.44 -7.62
N LEU A 130 7.06 6.49 -6.80
CA LEU A 130 6.77 7.87 -7.20
C LEU A 130 7.66 8.36 -8.36
N ASN A 131 8.96 8.02 -8.29
CA ASN A 131 9.98 8.54 -9.21
C ASN A 131 10.32 7.56 -10.36
N SER A 132 9.73 6.36 -10.38
CA SER A 132 10.00 5.41 -11.44
C SER A 132 9.62 5.96 -12.82
N SER A 133 10.53 5.83 -13.77
CA SER A 133 10.28 6.04 -15.20
C SER A 133 9.78 4.78 -15.89
N LYS A 134 9.88 3.63 -15.23
CA LYS A 134 9.42 2.36 -15.79
C LYS A 134 7.91 2.34 -15.89
N LYS A 135 7.41 1.96 -17.06
CA LYS A 135 6.00 1.74 -17.29
C LYS A 135 5.58 0.37 -16.78
N ILE A 136 4.37 0.29 -16.26
CA ILE A 136 3.77 -1.00 -15.91
C ILE A 136 3.32 -1.72 -17.16
N ASP A 137 3.48 -3.04 -17.17
CA ASP A 137 3.16 -3.93 -18.31
C ASP A 137 1.92 -4.80 -18.05
N LYS A 138 1.27 -4.64 -16.91
CA LYS A 138 0.04 -5.37 -16.56
C LYS A 138 -1.05 -4.41 -16.10
N PRO A 139 -2.33 -4.80 -16.23
CA PRO A 139 -3.45 -4.01 -15.70
C PRO A 139 -3.30 -3.72 -14.21
N LEU A 140 -3.54 -2.47 -13.85
CA LEU A 140 -3.55 -1.99 -12.48
C LEU A 140 -4.86 -1.28 -12.19
N LEU A 141 -5.55 -1.72 -11.14
CA LEU A 141 -6.62 -0.96 -10.51
C LEU A 141 -6.05 -0.25 -9.29
N LEU A 142 -6.04 1.07 -9.32
CA LEU A 142 -5.51 1.92 -8.25
C LEU A 142 -6.64 2.74 -7.63
N LEU A 143 -6.95 2.45 -6.38
CA LEU A 143 -8.07 3.06 -5.65
C LEU A 143 -7.54 3.90 -4.48
N HIS A 144 -8.19 5.05 -4.18
CA HIS A 144 -7.77 5.89 -3.06
C HIS A 144 -8.95 6.69 -2.48
N GLY A 145 -8.92 6.93 -1.18
CA GLY A 145 -9.82 7.89 -0.55
C GLY A 145 -9.38 9.32 -0.82
N GLY A 146 -10.31 10.19 -1.23
CA GLY A 146 -10.01 11.59 -1.51
C GLY A 146 -9.61 12.37 -0.26
N GLU A 147 -10.16 12.01 0.89
CA GLU A 147 -9.88 12.58 2.21
C GLU A 147 -8.96 11.70 3.08
N ASP A 148 -8.20 10.78 2.45
CA ASP A 148 -7.20 9.97 3.16
C ASP A 148 -6.15 10.88 3.82
N LYS A 149 -6.07 10.83 5.16
CA LYS A 149 -5.14 11.61 5.98
C LYS A 149 -3.87 10.85 6.35
N ILE A 150 -3.75 9.58 5.93
CA ILE A 150 -2.63 8.69 6.22
C ILE A 150 -1.69 8.62 5.02
N THR A 151 -2.23 8.26 3.85
CA THR A 151 -1.47 8.18 2.60
C THR A 151 -1.96 9.21 1.58
N ASN A 152 -1.07 9.63 0.67
CA ASN A 152 -1.32 10.77 -0.20
C ASN A 152 -2.01 10.35 -1.51
N CYS A 153 -3.27 10.73 -1.67
CA CYS A 153 -4.08 10.46 -2.87
C CYS A 153 -3.48 11.10 -4.14
N VAL A 154 -2.87 12.30 -4.02
CA VAL A 154 -2.26 12.99 -5.16
C VAL A 154 -1.06 12.21 -5.71
N ALA A 155 -0.28 11.55 -4.84
CA ALA A 155 0.81 10.70 -5.28
C ALA A 155 0.30 9.48 -6.07
N SER A 156 -0.80 8.87 -5.64
CA SER A 156 -1.45 7.78 -6.38
C SER A 156 -1.97 8.26 -7.73
N LYS A 157 -2.63 9.39 -7.78
CA LYS A 157 -3.10 10.00 -9.04
C LYS A 157 -1.94 10.29 -9.99
N HIS A 158 -0.83 10.83 -9.48
CA HIS A 158 0.37 11.10 -10.28
C HIS A 158 0.97 9.81 -10.87
N PHE A 159 1.05 8.74 -10.07
CA PHE A 159 1.51 7.44 -10.56
C PHE A 159 0.58 6.88 -11.66
N ALA A 160 -0.74 6.97 -11.44
CA ALA A 160 -1.73 6.54 -12.43
C ALA A 160 -1.62 7.31 -13.75
N MET A 161 -1.46 8.63 -13.69
CA MET A 161 -1.30 9.47 -14.89
C MET A 161 -0.06 9.09 -15.70
N LYS A 162 1.04 8.74 -15.04
CA LYS A 162 2.25 8.23 -15.72
C LYS A 162 2.01 6.89 -16.43
N ASN A 163 1.06 6.10 -15.95
CA ASN A 163 0.78 4.73 -16.42
C ASN A 163 -0.63 4.57 -17.01
N LYS A 164 -1.22 5.63 -17.53
CA LYS A 164 -2.63 5.72 -17.97
C LYS A 164 -3.09 4.62 -18.95
N GLU A 165 -2.18 4.01 -19.69
CA GLU A 165 -2.48 2.97 -20.66
C GLU A 165 -2.85 1.64 -19.98
N ASN A 166 -2.27 1.37 -18.82
CA ASN A 166 -2.47 0.13 -18.07
C ASN A 166 -3.00 0.36 -16.64
N CYS A 167 -3.36 1.60 -16.27
CA CYS A 167 -3.84 1.93 -14.93
C CYS A 167 -5.23 2.55 -14.97
N THR A 168 -6.20 1.89 -14.36
CA THR A 168 -7.49 2.48 -14.00
C THR A 168 -7.37 3.09 -12.61
N PHE A 169 -7.57 4.41 -12.52
CA PHE A 169 -7.56 5.13 -11.24
C PHE A 169 -8.96 5.59 -10.86
N LYS A 170 -9.36 5.32 -9.62
CA LYS A 170 -10.60 5.83 -9.05
C LYS A 170 -10.35 6.34 -7.63
N SER A 171 -10.81 7.55 -7.33
CA SER A 171 -10.92 8.05 -5.97
C SER A 171 -12.37 8.25 -5.58
N TRP A 172 -12.67 7.99 -4.31
CA TRP A 172 -13.93 8.38 -3.66
C TRP A 172 -13.67 9.67 -2.88
N GLU A 173 -14.33 10.76 -3.27
CA GLU A 173 -14.01 12.10 -2.75
C GLU A 173 -14.05 12.18 -1.23
N GLU A 174 -15.07 11.60 -0.61
CA GLU A 174 -15.27 11.59 0.85
C GLU A 174 -14.57 10.41 1.55
N GLY A 175 -13.89 9.53 0.80
CA GLY A 175 -13.29 8.31 1.36
C GLY A 175 -12.07 8.60 2.21
N TYR A 176 -11.99 7.93 3.37
CA TYR A 176 -10.80 7.87 4.21
C TYR A 176 -9.87 6.75 3.74
N HIS A 177 -8.96 6.29 4.63
CA HIS A 177 -7.90 5.36 4.28
C HIS A 177 -8.40 3.98 3.86
N GLU A 178 -9.38 3.42 4.58
CA GLU A 178 -9.88 2.06 4.39
C GLU A 178 -11.18 2.04 3.58
N LEU A 179 -11.11 2.30 2.27
CA LEU A 179 -12.29 2.31 1.38
C LEU A 179 -13.18 1.07 1.52
N HIS A 180 -12.57 -0.10 1.77
CA HIS A 180 -13.26 -1.38 1.95
C HIS A 180 -14.00 -1.51 3.30
N ASN A 181 -13.82 -0.53 4.17
CA ASN A 181 -14.49 -0.42 5.47
C ASN A 181 -15.32 0.86 5.59
N GLU A 182 -15.49 1.62 4.51
CA GLU A 182 -16.33 2.80 4.50
C GLU A 182 -17.84 2.47 4.45
N ASN A 183 -18.67 3.45 4.78
CA ASN A 183 -20.13 3.30 4.71
C ASN A 183 -20.64 2.95 3.30
N PHE A 184 -19.86 3.31 2.28
CA PHE A 184 -20.12 3.03 0.85
C PHE A 184 -19.29 1.85 0.31
N LYS A 185 -18.76 0.96 1.15
CA LYS A 185 -17.90 -0.17 0.77
C LYS A 185 -18.47 -1.06 -0.33
N GLU A 186 -19.81 -1.20 -0.39
CA GLU A 186 -20.46 -1.98 -1.45
C GLU A 186 -20.20 -1.40 -2.85
N GLU A 187 -20.13 -0.07 -2.98
CA GLU A 187 -19.76 0.58 -4.24
C GLU A 187 -18.32 0.26 -4.61
N VAL A 188 -17.42 0.26 -3.63
CA VAL A 188 -15.99 -0.07 -3.83
C VAL A 188 -15.86 -1.53 -4.29
N PHE A 189 -16.53 -2.47 -3.62
CA PHE A 189 -16.50 -3.88 -3.99
C PHE A 189 -17.12 -4.12 -5.37
N ASN A 190 -18.24 -3.49 -5.67
CA ASN A 190 -18.85 -3.57 -7.00
C ASN A 190 -17.92 -3.00 -8.08
N PHE A 191 -17.22 -1.90 -7.81
CA PHE A 191 -16.26 -1.34 -8.76
C PHE A 191 -15.08 -2.30 -9.00
N ILE A 192 -14.55 -2.92 -7.94
CA ILE A 192 -13.47 -3.92 -8.04
C ILE A 192 -13.94 -5.15 -8.83
N SER A 193 -15.16 -5.64 -8.55
CA SER A 193 -15.69 -6.87 -9.16
C SER A 193 -16.02 -6.71 -10.65
N ASN A 194 -16.31 -5.49 -11.08
CA ASN A 194 -16.63 -5.17 -12.47
C ASN A 194 -15.40 -4.79 -13.31
N TRP A 195 -14.25 -4.58 -12.67
CA TRP A 195 -13.00 -4.28 -13.33
C TRP A 195 -12.30 -5.54 -13.82
#